data_f417d1b0aa6adac456bc9585a8d57431
#
_entry.id   f417d1b0aa6adac456bc9585a8d57431
#
_cell.length_a   1.000
_cell.length_b   1.000
_cell.length_c   1.000
_cell.angle_alpha   90.00
_cell.angle_beta   90.00
_cell.angle_gamma   90.00
#
_symmetry.space_group_name_H-M   'P 1'
#
loop_
_entity.id
_entity.type
_entity.pdbx_description
1 polymer ?
#
loop_
_entity_poly.entity_id
_entity_poly.type
_entity_poly.pdbx_seq_one_letter_code
_entity_poly.pdbx_strand_id
1 'polypeptide(L)'
;MRKVIFVCAAIVGFTNVAAASESGIASYYQNPYYNGLIAAHKTLPMGTRVKVVNLDNGRSAVLKIVDRGPFIRGRVIDVSPAAASALGFRQAGLAHVRLERN
;
A
#
# COMPACT_ATOMS: atom_id res chain seq x y z
N MET A 1 -40.78 -19.81 -2.01
CA MET A 1 -40.04 -19.53 -1.95
C MET A 1 -39.27 -19.07 -1.78
N ARG A 2 -39.27 -19.02 -1.57
CA ARG A 2 -38.28 -18.69 -1.28
C ARG A 2 -37.35 -18.26 -1.24
N LYS A 3 -37.12 -18.22 -1.11
CA LYS A 3 -36.01 -17.89 -1.04
C LYS A 3 -35.32 -17.18 -0.90
N VAL A 4 -35.50 -17.14 -0.74
CA VAL A 4 -34.57 -16.50 -0.78
C VAL A 4 -33.81 -15.97 -0.35
N ILE A 5 -33.81 -16.21 -0.07
CA ILE A 5 -32.87 -15.83 0.21
C ILE A 5 -31.99 -15.49 0.30
N PHE A 6 -31.75 -15.54 0.22
CA PHE A 6 -30.54 -15.21 0.14
C PHE A 6 -29.90 -14.51 0.22
N VAL A 7 -30.00 -14.83 0.06
CA VAL A 7 -29.29 -14.27 -0.15
C VAL A 7 -28.67 -13.63 0.35
N CYS A 8 -28.67 -13.41 0.62
CA CYS A 8 -28.04 -12.67 1.10
C CYS A 8 -26.94 -12.67 1.46
N ALA A 9 -26.80 -13.24 1.75
CA ALA A 9 -25.63 -13.50 2.17
C ALA A 9 -24.67 -12.99 1.45
N ALA A 10 -24.87 -13.24 0.61
CA ALA A 10 -23.91 -12.97 -0.18
C ALA A 10 -23.40 -11.76 0.09
N ILE A 11 -23.96 -11.10 0.29
CA ILE A 11 -23.47 -10.03 0.42
C ILE A 11 -22.47 -9.84 1.17
N VAL A 12 -22.32 -10.47 1.83
CA VAL A 12 -21.41 -10.41 2.60
C VAL A 12 -20.12 -10.30 2.26
N GLY A 13 -19.62 -11.00 1.71
CA GLY A 13 -18.25 -11.11 1.54
C GLY A 13 -17.58 -9.93 1.03
N PHE A 14 -18.15 -9.19 0.37
CA PHE A 14 -17.45 -8.27 -0.28
C PHE A 14 -16.97 -7.20 0.47
N THR A 15 -17.47 -6.94 1.47
CA THR A 15 -16.98 -5.84 2.21
C THR A 15 -15.57 -5.92 2.55
N ASN A 16 -15.03 -7.07 2.57
CA ASN A 16 -13.67 -7.20 2.94
C ASN A 16 -12.74 -6.55 2.01
N VAL A 17 -13.14 -6.42 0.81
CA VAL A 17 -12.28 -5.84 -0.15
C VAL A 17 -12.02 -4.39 0.13
N ALA A 18 -13.02 -3.68 0.49
CA ALA A 18 -12.83 -2.27 0.79
C ALA A 18 -11.89 -2.09 1.95
N ALA A 19 -11.98 -2.96 2.93
CA ALA A 19 -11.16 -2.85 4.11
C ALA A 19 -9.70 -3.11 3.83
N ALA A 20 -9.38 -3.67 2.68
CA ALA A 20 -8.00 -3.97 2.36
C ALA A 20 -7.23 -2.82 1.74
N SER A 21 -7.84 -1.68 1.50
CA SER A 21 -7.11 -0.58 0.89
C SER A 21 -6.93 0.59 1.86
N GLU A 22 -5.86 1.30 1.67
CA GLU A 22 -5.51 2.45 2.47
C GLU A 22 -4.89 3.48 1.53
N SER A 23 -5.24 4.75 1.69
CA SER A 23 -4.70 5.81 0.84
C SER A 23 -4.03 6.88 1.68
N GLY A 24 -3.07 7.55 1.10
CA GLY A 24 -2.37 8.64 1.76
C GLY A 24 -1.14 9.04 0.99
N ILE A 25 -0.20 9.70 1.68
CA ILE A 25 1.02 10.20 1.07
C ILE A 25 2.14 9.19 1.26
N ALA A 26 2.87 8.93 0.18
CA ALA A 26 4.11 8.15 0.22
C ALA A 26 5.30 9.09 0.15
N SER A 27 6.37 8.74 0.84
CA SER A 27 7.67 9.36 0.68
C SER A 27 8.69 8.24 0.52
N TYR A 28 9.97 8.57 0.37
CA TYR A 28 10.97 7.50 0.31
C TYR A 28 12.15 7.80 1.24
N TYR A 29 12.87 6.75 1.57
CA TYR A 29 14.02 6.84 2.48
C TYR A 29 15.04 5.77 2.12
N GLN A 30 16.29 5.97 2.55
CA GLN A 30 17.34 4.99 2.33
C GLN A 30 17.41 4.06 3.55
N ASN A 31 17.17 2.77 3.32
CA ASN A 31 17.28 1.77 4.38
C ASN A 31 18.68 1.17 4.33
N PRO A 32 19.46 1.21 5.41
CA PRO A 32 20.84 0.70 5.38
C PRO A 32 20.94 -0.82 5.34
N TYR A 33 19.87 -1.54 5.64
CA TYR A 33 19.92 -2.99 5.74
C TYR A 33 19.24 -3.74 4.61
N TYR A 34 18.43 -3.06 3.81
CA TYR A 34 17.65 -3.72 2.77
C TYR A 34 17.70 -2.94 1.48
N ASN A 35 17.74 -3.67 0.37
CA ASN A 35 17.72 -3.10 -0.97
C ASN A 35 16.47 -3.52 -1.72
N GLY A 36 16.24 -2.92 -2.86
CA GLY A 36 15.19 -3.34 -3.78
C GLY A 36 13.86 -2.69 -3.48
N LEU A 37 12.81 -3.40 -3.80
CA LEU A 37 11.45 -2.87 -3.67
C LEU A 37 10.93 -3.16 -2.28
N ILE A 38 11.28 -2.32 -1.33
CA ILE A 38 10.94 -2.47 0.07
C ILE A 38 10.32 -1.19 0.60
N ALA A 39 9.70 -1.28 1.76
CA ALA A 39 9.05 -0.13 2.36
C ALA A 39 8.89 -0.28 3.87
N ALA A 40 8.62 0.84 4.52
CA ALA A 40 8.23 0.91 5.91
C ALA A 40 6.74 1.21 6.00
N HIS A 41 6.05 0.55 6.91
CA HIS A 41 4.63 0.78 7.18
C HIS A 41 4.40 0.68 8.69
N LYS A 42 3.39 1.42 9.19
CA LYS A 42 3.18 1.50 10.63
C LYS A 42 2.74 0.18 11.25
N THR A 43 1.89 -0.57 10.59
CA THR A 43 1.23 -1.71 11.23
C THR A 43 1.23 -2.99 10.43
N LEU A 44 1.41 -2.96 9.12
CA LEU A 44 1.41 -4.21 8.34
C LEU A 44 2.52 -5.13 8.85
N PRO A 45 2.25 -6.42 8.97
CA PRO A 45 3.28 -7.35 9.46
C PRO A 45 4.54 -7.30 8.60
N MET A 46 5.69 -7.49 9.24
CA MET A 46 6.96 -7.57 8.52
C MET A 46 6.88 -8.71 7.51
N GLY A 47 7.39 -8.45 6.31
CA GLY A 47 7.34 -9.43 5.23
C GLY A 47 6.10 -9.36 4.37
N THR A 48 5.10 -8.55 4.76
CA THR A 48 3.90 -8.40 3.95
C THR A 48 4.27 -7.80 2.60
N ARG A 49 3.67 -8.33 1.54
CA ARG A 49 3.80 -7.75 0.21
C ARG A 49 2.56 -6.91 -0.05
N VAL A 50 2.78 -5.67 -0.41
CA VAL A 50 1.69 -4.73 -0.63
C VAL A 50 1.87 -4.09 -2.00
N LYS A 51 0.78 -3.98 -2.74
CA LYS A 51 0.82 -3.29 -4.01
C LYS A 51 0.57 -1.81 -3.74
N VAL A 52 1.50 -0.99 -4.19
CA VAL A 52 1.38 0.46 -4.05
C VAL A 52 1.04 1.02 -5.41
N VAL A 53 -0.03 1.78 -5.48
CA VAL A 53 -0.46 2.44 -6.72
C VAL A 53 -0.24 3.94 -6.54
N ASN A 54 0.57 4.51 -7.42
CA ASN A 54 0.77 5.95 -7.43
C ASN A 54 -0.43 6.58 -8.16
N LEU A 55 -1.27 7.26 -7.40
CA LEU A 55 -2.50 7.84 -7.95
C LEU A 55 -2.24 9.05 -8.85
N ASP A 56 -1.06 9.63 -8.76
CA ASP A 56 -0.71 10.80 -9.58
C ASP A 56 -0.36 10.39 -11.01
N ASN A 57 0.12 9.18 -11.23
CA ASN A 57 0.53 8.74 -12.57
C ASN A 57 0.06 7.34 -12.97
N GLY A 58 -0.59 6.61 -12.08
CA GLY A 58 -1.12 5.28 -12.37
C GLY A 58 -0.11 4.14 -12.28
N ARG A 59 1.15 4.41 -11.99
CA ARG A 59 2.15 3.34 -11.87
C ARG A 59 1.92 2.57 -10.58
N SER A 60 2.32 1.31 -10.58
CA SER A 60 2.21 0.47 -9.39
C SER A 60 3.41 -0.44 -9.26
N ALA A 61 3.65 -0.89 -8.04
CA ALA A 61 4.71 -1.86 -7.75
C ALA A 61 4.33 -2.61 -6.48
N VAL A 62 4.82 -3.84 -6.36
CA VAL A 62 4.63 -4.63 -5.14
C VAL A 62 5.88 -4.50 -4.30
N LEU A 63 5.70 -4.06 -3.05
CA LEU A 63 6.80 -3.81 -2.13
C LEU A 63 6.69 -4.73 -0.93
N LYS A 64 7.84 -5.08 -0.34
CA LYS A 64 7.88 -5.89 0.86
C LYS A 64 8.08 -4.97 2.06
N ILE A 65 7.26 -5.13 3.09
CA ILE A 65 7.38 -4.36 4.31
C ILE A 65 8.49 -4.92 5.17
N VAL A 66 9.50 -4.08 5.45
CA VAL A 66 10.66 -4.49 6.23
C VAL A 66 10.97 -3.58 7.40
N ASP A 67 10.17 -2.53 7.61
CA ASP A 67 10.46 -1.53 8.61
C ASP A 67 9.18 -0.86 9.11
N ARG A 68 9.27 -0.09 10.17
CA ARG A 68 8.17 0.66 10.78
C ARG A 68 8.27 2.15 10.47
N GLY A 69 7.14 2.78 10.33
CA GLY A 69 6.96 4.18 9.97
C GLY A 69 6.21 4.26 8.66
N PRO A 70 6.00 5.46 8.16
CA PRO A 70 6.35 6.78 8.70
C PRO A 70 5.40 7.19 9.82
N PHE A 71 5.88 8.09 10.69
CA PHE A 71 5.07 8.55 11.82
C PHE A 71 4.66 10.02 11.66
N ILE A 72 4.61 10.49 10.44
CA ILE A 72 4.17 11.84 10.10
C ILE A 72 2.74 11.77 9.65
N ARG A 73 1.90 12.65 10.18
CA ARG A 73 0.49 12.64 9.85
C ARG A 73 0.28 12.73 8.34
N GLY A 74 -0.63 11.93 7.83
CA GLY A 74 -0.93 11.90 6.40
C GLY A 74 -0.04 10.99 5.58
N ARG A 75 1.11 10.56 6.13
CA ARG A 75 1.99 9.63 5.44
C ARG A 75 1.63 8.21 5.78
N VAL A 76 1.48 7.38 4.79
CA VAL A 76 1.07 5.97 4.99
C VAL A 76 2.18 4.98 4.69
N ILE A 77 3.19 5.38 3.92
CA ILE A 77 4.26 4.46 3.57
C ILE A 77 5.52 5.24 3.20
N ASP A 78 6.68 4.72 3.58
CA ASP A 78 7.97 5.21 3.13
C ASP A 78 8.60 4.10 2.30
N VAL A 79 8.83 4.37 1.03
CA VAL A 79 9.37 3.35 0.14
C VAL A 79 10.86 3.55 -0.07
N SER A 80 11.53 2.54 -0.62
CA SER A 80 12.94 2.66 -0.96
C SER A 80 13.13 3.60 -2.15
N PRO A 81 14.36 4.11 -2.36
CA PRO A 81 14.63 4.92 -3.55
C PRO A 81 14.34 4.17 -4.84
N ALA A 82 14.65 2.87 -4.89
CA ALA A 82 14.35 2.05 -6.07
C ALA A 82 12.85 1.98 -6.32
N ALA A 83 12.05 1.85 -5.25
CA ALA A 83 10.61 1.81 -5.37
C ALA A 83 10.07 3.18 -5.80
N ALA A 84 10.62 4.26 -5.28
CA ALA A 84 10.21 5.61 -5.69
C ALA A 84 10.45 5.81 -7.19
N SER A 85 11.57 5.29 -7.69
CA SER A 85 11.87 5.35 -9.11
C SER A 85 10.87 4.53 -9.91
N ALA A 86 10.58 3.31 -9.46
CA ALA A 86 9.62 2.43 -10.15
C ALA A 86 8.22 3.06 -10.17
N LEU A 87 7.86 3.74 -9.09
CA LEU A 87 6.56 4.40 -8.98
C LEU A 87 6.54 5.80 -9.61
N GLY A 88 7.69 6.27 -10.07
CA GLY A 88 7.77 7.52 -10.81
C GLY A 88 7.71 8.79 -9.98
N PHE A 89 8.06 8.74 -8.68
CA PHE A 89 8.02 9.96 -7.87
C PHE A 89 9.36 10.31 -7.21
N ARG A 90 10.46 9.69 -7.67
CA ARG A 90 11.76 9.94 -7.08
C ARG A 90 12.12 11.42 -7.07
N GLN A 91 11.80 12.13 -8.14
CA GLN A 91 12.09 13.54 -8.21
C GLN A 91 11.13 14.39 -7.41
N ALA A 92 9.86 14.09 -7.45
CA ALA A 92 8.86 14.85 -6.70
C ALA A 92 9.02 14.66 -5.19
N GLY A 93 9.51 13.51 -4.77
CA GLY A 93 9.74 13.21 -3.35
C GLY A 93 8.51 12.71 -2.61
N LEU A 94 7.33 13.05 -3.04
CA LEU A 94 6.07 12.65 -2.43
C LEU A 94 5.08 12.26 -3.52
N ALA A 95 4.16 11.37 -3.19
CA ALA A 95 3.11 10.97 -4.11
C ALA A 95 1.86 10.60 -3.32
N HIS A 96 0.71 10.76 -3.96
CA HIS A 96 -0.54 10.25 -3.42
C HIS A 96 -0.65 8.80 -3.86
N VAL A 97 -0.82 7.90 -2.90
CA VAL A 97 -0.83 6.47 -3.21
C VAL A 97 -2.02 5.77 -2.57
N ARG A 98 -2.34 4.60 -3.11
CA ARG A 98 -3.26 3.66 -2.53
C ARG A 98 -2.50 2.36 -2.30
N LEU A 99 -2.65 1.78 -1.13
CA LEU A 99 -2.04 0.52 -0.77
C LEU A 99 -3.09 -0.59 -0.88
N GLU A 100 -2.74 -1.67 -1.56
CA GLU A 100 -3.63 -2.82 -1.72
C GLU A 100 -2.88 -4.07 -1.26
N ARG A 101 -3.45 -4.81 -0.32
CA ARG A 101 -2.82 -6.04 0.12
C ARG A 101 -3.02 -7.11 -0.93
N ASN A 102 -1.99 -7.86 -1.19
CA ASN A 102 -2.08 -8.99 -2.10
C ASN A 102 -2.69 -10.21 -1.43
#